data_3774f96d951f6811d48cfcb1e86d1fe7
#
_entry.id   3774f96d951f6811d48cfcb1e86d1fe7
#
_cell.length_a   1.000
_cell.length_b   1.000
_cell.length_c   1.000
_cell.angle_alpha   90.00
_cell.angle_beta   90.00
_cell.angle_gamma   90.00
#
_symmetry.space_group_name_H-M   'P 1'
#
loop_
_entity.id
_entity.type
_entity.pdbx_description
1 polymer ?
#
loop_
_entity_poly.entity_id
_entity_poly.type
_entity_poly.pdbx_seq_one_letter_code
_entity_poly.pdbx_strand_id
1 'polypeptide(L)'
;DFVPGILIMVLFVFSDMLDGTMARMQNRTGVWGAFLDSSLDRVADGVIFGSVLICAVRTQSVGVQAAAFVCLVGGFLISYARARAESVGLDCKVGIAERTERLLILLLPAFIYGLGVPYVLPAALYVLAVLVLITVWQRFAHVYRQANA
;
A
#
# COMPACT_ATOMS: atom_id res chain seq x y z
N ASP A 1 -6.64 -7.60 21.69
CA ASP A 1 -7.13 -8.61 20.74
C ASP A 1 -6.77 -8.20 19.32
N PHE A 2 -5.68 -8.80 18.80
CA PHE A 2 -5.09 -8.47 17.51
C PHE A 2 -5.89 -9.09 16.34
N VAL A 3 -6.39 -10.30 16.51
CA VAL A 3 -7.10 -11.06 15.48
C VAL A 3 -8.44 -10.43 15.05
N PRO A 4 -9.33 -9.97 15.94
CA PRO A 4 -10.55 -9.28 15.54
C PRO A 4 -10.27 -7.99 14.75
N GLY A 5 -9.24 -7.23 15.14
CA GLY A 5 -8.85 -6.01 14.42
C GLY A 5 -8.40 -6.28 12.98
N ILE A 6 -7.63 -7.34 12.77
CA ILE A 6 -7.19 -7.76 11.43
C ILE A 6 -8.38 -8.27 10.61
N LEU A 7 -9.29 -9.05 11.20
CA LEU A 7 -10.49 -9.53 10.50
C LEU A 7 -11.38 -8.37 10.02
N ILE A 8 -11.59 -7.37 10.87
CA ILE A 8 -12.35 -6.16 10.50
C ILE A 8 -11.62 -5.41 9.38
N MET A 9 -10.29 -5.30 9.44
CA MET A 9 -9.49 -4.63 8.42
C MET A 9 -9.51 -5.38 7.08
N VAL A 10 -9.41 -6.72 7.10
CA VAL A 10 -9.53 -7.57 5.90
C VAL A 10 -10.92 -7.43 5.29
N LEU A 11 -11.98 -7.48 6.08
CA LEU A 11 -13.35 -7.28 5.62
C LEU A 11 -13.55 -5.89 5.01
N PHE A 12 -12.97 -4.85 5.61
CA PHE A 12 -13.05 -3.48 5.09
C PHE A 12 -12.33 -3.35 3.74
N VAL A 13 -11.12 -3.90 3.61
CA VAL A 13 -10.36 -3.90 2.34
C VAL A 13 -11.07 -4.70 1.26
N PHE A 14 -11.69 -5.84 1.61
CA PHE A 14 -12.49 -6.64 0.67
C PHE A 14 -13.75 -5.91 0.21
N SER A 15 -14.43 -5.22 1.14
CA SER A 15 -15.62 -4.41 0.84
C SER A 15 -15.27 -3.28 -0.14
N ASP A 16 -14.17 -2.58 0.11
CA ASP A 16 -13.65 -1.49 -0.72
C ASP A 16 -13.30 -1.98 -2.15
N MET A 17 -12.68 -3.17 -2.27
CA MET A 17 -12.43 -3.82 -3.56
C MET A 17 -13.73 -4.16 -4.32
N LEU A 18 -14.77 -4.63 -3.62
CA LEU A 18 -16.05 -4.97 -4.24
C LEU A 18 -16.81 -3.72 -4.68
N ASP A 19 -16.85 -2.69 -3.86
CA ASP A 19 -17.52 -1.42 -4.17
C ASP A 19 -16.86 -0.69 -5.35
N GLY A 20 -15.54 -0.71 -5.42
CA GLY A 20 -14.77 -0.17 -6.54
C GLY A 20 -15.03 -0.90 -7.87
N THR A 21 -15.17 -2.24 -7.84
CA THR A 21 -15.52 -3.02 -9.04
C THR A 21 -16.97 -2.80 -9.48
N MET A 22 -17.91 -2.69 -8.56
CA MET A 22 -19.31 -2.40 -8.87
C MET A 22 -19.51 -0.98 -9.43
N ALA A 23 -18.83 0.03 -8.88
CA ALA A 23 -18.89 1.40 -9.37
C ALA A 23 -18.32 1.54 -10.79
N ARG A 24 -17.25 0.82 -11.12
CA ARG A 24 -16.68 0.76 -12.48
C ARG A 24 -17.62 0.11 -13.48
N MET A 25 -18.37 -0.92 -13.09
CA MET A 25 -19.35 -1.59 -13.96
C MET A 25 -20.57 -0.73 -14.27
N GLN A 26 -20.91 0.26 -13.42
CA GLN A 26 -22.08 1.11 -13.62
C GLN A 26 -21.81 2.41 -14.38
N ASN A 27 -20.57 2.66 -14.85
CA ASN A 27 -20.18 3.88 -15.62
C ASN A 27 -20.57 5.22 -14.92
N ARG A 28 -20.69 5.24 -13.59
CA ARG A 28 -21.17 6.37 -12.77
C ARG A 28 -20.07 7.15 -12.05
N THR A 29 -18.80 6.89 -12.35
CA THR A 29 -17.70 7.61 -11.70
C THR A 29 -17.48 8.95 -12.39
N GLY A 30 -18.14 9.98 -11.88
CA GLY A 30 -17.77 11.36 -12.20
C GLY A 30 -16.35 11.69 -11.69
N VAL A 31 -15.76 12.76 -12.19
CA VAL A 31 -14.40 13.23 -11.81
C VAL A 31 -14.24 13.32 -10.28
N TRP A 32 -15.28 13.78 -9.57
CA TRP A 32 -15.31 13.86 -8.11
C TRP A 32 -15.22 12.48 -7.45
N GLY A 33 -15.97 11.48 -7.96
CA GLY A 33 -15.93 10.11 -7.44
C GLY A 33 -14.54 9.47 -7.57
N ALA A 34 -13.89 9.65 -8.71
CA ALA A 34 -12.53 9.16 -8.93
C ALA A 34 -11.49 9.83 -8.01
N PHE A 35 -11.63 11.14 -7.77
CA PHE A 35 -10.79 11.87 -6.82
C PHE A 35 -10.99 11.37 -5.38
N LEU A 36 -12.25 11.23 -4.97
CA LEU A 36 -12.60 10.78 -3.61
C LEU A 36 -12.10 9.36 -3.36
N ASP A 37 -12.32 8.43 -4.29
CA ASP A 37 -11.86 7.04 -4.24
C ASP A 37 -10.34 6.99 -4.04
N SER A 38 -9.57 7.66 -4.89
CA SER A 38 -8.12 7.71 -4.78
C SER A 38 -7.62 8.36 -3.48
N SER A 39 -8.36 9.32 -2.93
CA SER A 39 -8.01 9.99 -1.68
C SER A 39 -8.30 9.09 -0.47
N LEU A 40 -9.46 8.44 -0.44
CA LEU A 40 -9.82 7.47 0.61
C LEU A 40 -8.87 6.28 0.63
N ASP A 41 -8.43 5.83 -0.53
CA ASP A 41 -7.38 4.83 -0.66
C ASP A 41 -6.10 5.23 0.07
N ARG A 42 -5.70 6.49 -0.01
CA ARG A 42 -4.51 6.99 0.72
C ARG A 42 -4.73 7.03 2.21
N VAL A 43 -5.92 7.45 2.65
CA VAL A 43 -6.27 7.42 4.08
C VAL A 43 -6.23 5.98 4.61
N ALA A 44 -6.83 5.04 3.88
CA ALA A 44 -6.82 3.62 4.26
C ALA A 44 -5.40 3.05 4.34
N ASP A 45 -4.56 3.29 3.32
CA ASP A 45 -3.14 2.89 3.33
C ASP A 45 -2.41 3.49 4.55
N GLY A 46 -2.65 4.78 4.84
CA GLY A 46 -2.05 5.48 5.98
C GLY A 46 -2.45 4.85 7.32
N VAL A 47 -3.72 4.51 7.50
CA VAL A 47 -4.22 3.85 8.71
C VAL A 47 -3.63 2.46 8.86
N ILE A 48 -3.61 1.65 7.78
CA ILE A 48 -3.10 0.28 7.81
C ILE A 48 -1.60 0.26 8.12
N PHE A 49 -0.79 0.92 7.30
CA PHE A 49 0.67 0.91 7.48
C PHE A 49 1.12 1.70 8.72
N GLY A 50 0.38 2.77 9.09
CA GLY A 50 0.61 3.50 10.32
C GLY A 50 0.35 2.65 11.56
N SER A 51 -0.71 1.83 11.56
CA SER A 51 -1.00 0.89 12.65
C SER A 51 0.10 -0.16 12.80
N VAL A 52 0.60 -0.68 11.67
CA VAL A 52 1.73 -1.62 11.67
C VAL A 52 3.00 -0.96 12.21
N LEU A 53 3.28 0.28 11.86
CA LEU A 53 4.42 1.04 12.39
C LEU A 53 4.30 1.22 13.91
N ILE A 54 3.13 1.59 14.41
CA ILE A 54 2.88 1.72 15.87
C ILE A 54 3.12 0.37 16.58
N CYS A 55 2.65 -0.74 15.99
CA CYS A 55 2.92 -2.07 16.50
C CYS A 55 4.41 -2.42 16.45
N ALA A 56 5.12 -2.06 15.38
CA ALA A 56 6.55 -2.31 15.22
C ALA A 56 7.39 -1.57 16.28
N VAL A 57 6.97 -0.37 16.70
CA VAL A 57 7.65 0.37 17.80
C VAL A 57 7.67 -0.44 19.10
N ARG A 58 6.64 -1.25 19.37
CA ARG A 58 6.57 -2.09 20.56
C ARG A 58 7.53 -3.29 20.53
N THR A 59 8.02 -3.68 19.35
CA THR A 59 8.96 -4.81 19.22
C THR A 59 10.38 -4.48 19.65
N GLN A 60 10.71 -3.22 19.89
CA GLN A 60 12.07 -2.70 20.17
C GLN A 60 13.12 -3.04 19.10
N SER A 61 12.71 -3.58 17.96
CA SER A 61 13.57 -3.90 16.82
C SER A 61 13.62 -2.72 15.84
N VAL A 62 14.73 -2.00 15.83
CA VAL A 62 14.97 -0.84 14.93
C VAL A 62 14.80 -1.25 13.46
N GLY A 63 15.23 -2.45 13.09
CA GLY A 63 15.10 -2.97 11.72
C GLY A 63 13.64 -3.12 11.29
N VAL A 64 12.78 -3.68 12.15
CA VAL A 64 11.34 -3.84 11.88
C VAL A 64 10.65 -2.49 11.79
N GLN A 65 11.01 -1.55 12.69
CA GLN A 65 10.49 -0.19 12.67
C GLN A 65 10.86 0.54 11.38
N ALA A 66 12.14 0.44 10.97
CA ALA A 66 12.62 1.02 9.71
C ALA A 66 11.91 0.43 8.48
N ALA A 67 11.72 -0.89 8.44
CA ALA A 67 10.99 -1.55 7.36
C ALA A 67 9.53 -1.09 7.29
N ALA A 68 8.83 -1.01 8.43
CA ALA A 68 7.46 -0.52 8.50
C ALA A 68 7.35 0.95 8.05
N PHE A 69 8.30 1.79 8.45
CA PHE A 69 8.38 3.19 8.02
C PHE A 69 8.61 3.33 6.51
N VAL A 70 9.53 2.53 5.95
CA VAL A 70 9.77 2.49 4.49
C VAL A 70 8.52 2.05 3.73
N CYS A 71 7.79 1.05 4.24
CA CYS A 71 6.53 0.62 3.63
C CYS A 71 5.47 1.73 3.63
N LEU A 72 5.34 2.45 4.74
CA LEU A 72 4.40 3.57 4.87
C LEU A 72 4.74 4.70 3.89
N VAL A 73 5.94 5.26 4.00
CA VAL A 73 6.38 6.41 3.19
C VAL A 73 6.48 6.04 1.71
N GLY A 74 7.06 4.89 1.41
CA GLY A 74 7.20 4.41 0.03
C GLY A 74 5.86 4.10 -0.62
N GLY A 75 4.88 3.59 0.13
CA GLY A 75 3.51 3.39 -0.35
C GLY A 75 2.83 4.68 -0.81
N PHE A 76 2.98 5.76 -0.02
CA PHE A 76 2.53 7.10 -0.42
C PHE A 76 3.28 7.62 -1.64
N LEU A 77 4.61 7.46 -1.65
CA LEU A 77 5.47 7.94 -2.74
C LEU A 77 5.16 7.25 -4.07
N ILE A 78 4.91 5.94 -4.06
CA ILE A 78 4.47 5.18 -5.23
C ILE A 78 3.20 5.78 -5.83
N SER A 79 2.22 6.07 -5.00
CA SER A 79 0.93 6.62 -5.44
C SER A 79 1.05 8.05 -5.91
N TYR A 80 1.81 8.87 -5.19
CA TYR A 80 2.09 10.26 -5.56
C TYR A 80 2.85 10.36 -6.88
N ALA A 81 3.90 9.52 -7.07
CA ALA A 81 4.68 9.50 -8.30
C ALA A 81 3.81 9.23 -9.53
N ARG A 82 2.84 8.30 -9.42
CA ARG A 82 1.88 8.04 -10.50
C ARG A 82 0.98 9.24 -10.75
N ALA A 83 0.31 9.75 -9.73
CA ALA A 83 -0.59 10.88 -9.86
C ALA A 83 0.13 12.12 -10.41
N ARG A 84 1.37 12.35 -9.98
CA ARG A 84 2.18 13.47 -10.46
C ARG A 84 2.63 13.28 -11.90
N ALA A 85 3.06 12.09 -12.31
CA ALA A 85 3.40 11.80 -13.69
C ALA A 85 2.19 12.01 -14.62
N GLU A 86 1.04 11.46 -14.28
CA GLU A 86 -0.21 11.63 -15.03
C GLU A 86 -0.61 13.12 -15.13
N SER A 87 -0.39 13.92 -14.08
CA SER A 87 -0.70 15.37 -14.07
C SER A 87 0.18 16.19 -15.02
N VAL A 88 1.36 15.70 -15.39
CA VAL A 88 2.26 16.35 -16.36
C VAL A 88 2.22 15.65 -17.74
N GLY A 89 1.24 14.78 -17.96
CA GLY A 89 1.01 14.12 -19.25
C GLY A 89 1.91 12.91 -19.52
N LEU A 90 2.59 12.36 -18.50
CA LEU A 90 3.43 11.17 -18.62
C LEU A 90 2.72 9.93 -18.07
N ASP A 91 2.98 8.75 -18.65
CA ASP A 91 2.46 7.49 -18.12
C ASP A 91 3.37 6.93 -17.01
N CYS A 92 2.76 6.36 -15.96
CA CYS A 92 3.48 5.77 -14.85
C CYS A 92 2.81 4.49 -14.31
N LYS A 93 2.30 3.66 -15.22
CA LYS A 93 1.67 2.36 -14.89
C LYS A 93 2.71 1.25 -14.83
N VAL A 94 3.75 1.47 -14.03
CA VAL A 94 4.85 0.51 -13.83
C VAL A 94 5.07 0.29 -12.33
N GLY A 95 5.60 -0.88 -11.98
CA GLY A 95 5.96 -1.25 -10.61
C GLY A 95 5.46 -2.64 -10.23
N ILE A 96 6.23 -3.33 -9.38
CA ILE A 96 5.95 -4.71 -8.95
C ILE A 96 5.01 -4.73 -7.74
N ALA A 97 5.10 -3.72 -6.85
CA ALA A 97 4.30 -3.63 -5.64
C ALA A 97 3.22 -2.55 -5.80
N GLU A 98 2.16 -2.86 -6.53
CA GLU A 98 0.97 -2.04 -6.57
C GLU A 98 0.20 -2.14 -5.22
N ARG A 99 -0.92 -1.42 -5.08
CA ARG A 99 -1.66 -1.36 -3.81
C ARG A 99 -2.13 -2.73 -3.35
N THR A 100 -2.70 -3.52 -4.25
CA THR A 100 -3.26 -4.85 -3.94
C THR A 100 -2.19 -5.80 -3.45
N GLU A 101 -1.05 -5.88 -4.13
CA GLU A 101 0.09 -6.73 -3.75
C GLU A 101 0.63 -6.32 -2.38
N ARG A 102 0.80 -5.00 -2.12
CA ARG A 102 1.27 -4.51 -0.82
C ARG A 102 0.33 -4.91 0.31
N LEU A 103 -0.99 -4.75 0.10
CA LEU A 103 -1.98 -5.11 1.12
C LEU A 103 -2.01 -6.62 1.37
N LEU A 104 -1.93 -7.45 0.33
CA LEU A 104 -1.89 -8.92 0.47
C LEU A 104 -0.62 -9.38 1.21
N ILE A 105 0.56 -8.86 0.81
CA ILE A 105 1.84 -9.20 1.45
C ILE A 105 1.89 -8.72 2.91
N LEU A 106 1.10 -7.73 3.29
CA LEU A 106 1.04 -7.25 4.66
C LEU A 106 -0.02 -8.01 5.48
N LEU A 107 -1.26 -8.10 4.98
CA LEU A 107 -2.41 -8.57 5.76
C LEU A 107 -2.37 -10.07 6.02
N LEU A 108 -1.94 -10.90 5.04
CA LEU A 108 -1.82 -12.34 5.24
C LEU A 108 -0.79 -12.70 6.33
N PRO A 109 0.46 -12.19 6.31
CA PRO A 109 1.40 -12.38 7.41
C PRO A 109 0.95 -11.76 8.73
N ALA A 110 0.25 -10.63 8.71
CA ALA A 110 -0.28 -10.03 9.93
C ALA A 110 -1.35 -10.93 10.58
N PHE A 111 -2.19 -11.59 9.79
CA PHE A 111 -3.15 -12.57 10.28
C PHE A 111 -2.43 -13.79 10.90
N ILE A 112 -1.44 -14.36 10.20
CA ILE A 112 -0.64 -15.50 10.70
C ILE A 112 0.11 -15.12 11.97
N TYR A 113 0.64 -13.90 12.04
CA TYR A 113 1.26 -13.36 13.26
C TYR A 113 0.27 -13.32 14.44
N GLY A 114 -0.98 -12.91 14.17
CA GLY A 114 -2.07 -12.92 15.16
C GLY A 114 -2.43 -14.32 15.67
N LEU A 115 -2.17 -15.38 14.89
CA LEU A 115 -2.33 -16.78 15.30
C LEU A 115 -1.15 -17.31 16.13
N GLY A 116 -0.14 -16.49 16.42
CA GLY A 116 0.97 -16.84 17.32
C GLY A 116 2.28 -17.21 16.63
N VAL A 117 2.45 -16.90 15.33
CA VAL A 117 3.71 -17.14 14.60
C VAL A 117 4.53 -15.84 14.52
N PRO A 118 5.48 -15.58 15.43
CA PRO A 118 6.04 -14.25 15.69
C PRO A 118 6.97 -13.71 14.58
N TYR A 119 7.52 -14.57 13.72
CA TYR A 119 8.54 -14.16 12.74
C TYR A 119 7.97 -13.79 11.36
N VAL A 120 6.70 -14.13 11.09
CA VAL A 120 6.10 -14.00 9.76
C VAL A 120 5.87 -12.54 9.38
N LEU A 121 5.34 -11.73 10.27
CA LEU A 121 5.10 -10.31 10.00
C LEU A 121 6.40 -9.50 9.84
N PRO A 122 7.43 -9.62 10.72
CA PRO A 122 8.72 -8.99 10.50
C PRO A 122 9.37 -9.37 9.16
N ALA A 123 9.37 -10.66 8.81
CA ALA A 123 9.91 -11.12 7.53
C ALA A 123 9.17 -10.51 6.34
N ALA A 124 7.84 -10.49 6.38
CA ALA A 124 7.02 -9.88 5.34
C ALA A 124 7.27 -8.37 5.20
N LEU A 125 7.48 -7.65 6.31
CA LEU A 125 7.82 -6.23 6.27
C LEU A 125 9.16 -5.95 5.59
N TYR A 126 10.19 -6.78 5.83
CA TYR A 126 11.47 -6.64 5.12
C TYR A 126 11.32 -6.89 3.62
N VAL A 127 10.63 -7.96 3.23
CA VAL A 127 10.36 -8.27 1.82
C VAL A 127 9.58 -7.12 1.18
N LEU A 128 8.53 -6.66 1.83
CA LEU A 128 7.70 -5.57 1.33
C LEU A 128 8.47 -4.25 1.20
N ALA A 129 9.33 -3.92 2.16
CA ALA A 129 10.17 -2.71 2.10
C ALA A 129 11.09 -2.74 0.87
N VAL A 130 11.70 -3.89 0.57
CA VAL A 130 12.54 -4.05 -0.64
C VAL A 130 11.70 -3.88 -1.91
N LEU A 131 10.53 -4.51 -2.00
CA LEU A 131 9.64 -4.41 -3.16
C LEU A 131 9.14 -2.97 -3.37
N VAL A 132 8.83 -2.26 -2.29
CA VAL A 132 8.44 -0.84 -2.32
C VAL A 132 9.57 0.04 -2.85
N LEU A 133 10.80 -0.15 -2.38
CA LEU A 133 11.96 0.62 -2.87
C LEU A 133 12.24 0.33 -4.36
N ILE A 134 12.16 -0.92 -4.79
CA ILE A 134 12.28 -1.30 -6.20
C ILE A 134 11.19 -0.62 -7.03
N THR A 135 9.94 -0.61 -6.56
CA THR A 135 8.81 0.00 -7.27
C THR A 135 8.96 1.52 -7.38
N VAL A 136 9.42 2.18 -6.31
CA VAL A 136 9.74 3.63 -6.35
C VAL A 136 10.81 3.89 -7.41
N TRP A 137 11.90 3.14 -7.39
CA TRP A 137 12.97 3.26 -8.38
C TRP A 137 12.46 3.05 -9.81
N GLN A 138 11.65 2.00 -10.05
CA GLN A 138 11.09 1.72 -11.37
C GLN A 138 10.25 2.88 -11.89
N ARG A 139 9.39 3.48 -11.05
CA ARG A 139 8.55 4.62 -11.42
C ARG A 139 9.37 5.85 -11.76
N PHE A 140 10.33 6.20 -10.92
CA PHE A 140 11.19 7.35 -11.16
C PHE A 140 12.03 7.18 -12.42
N ALA A 141 12.64 5.99 -12.62
CA ALA A 141 13.43 5.69 -13.81
C ALA A 141 12.57 5.71 -15.09
N HIS A 142 11.32 5.22 -15.01
CA HIS A 142 10.39 5.22 -16.14
C HIS A 142 10.00 6.64 -16.55
N VAL A 143 9.60 7.48 -15.60
CA VAL A 143 9.26 8.88 -15.82
C VAL A 143 10.46 9.67 -16.35
N TYR A 144 11.66 9.44 -15.78
CA TYR A 144 12.90 10.09 -16.26
C TYR A 144 13.19 9.78 -17.72
N ARG A 145 13.02 8.51 -18.13
CA ARG A 145 13.22 8.11 -19.53
C ARG A 145 12.22 8.78 -20.49
N GLN A 146 10.95 8.87 -20.10
CA GLN A 146 9.93 9.54 -20.90
C GLN A 146 10.17 11.05 -21.02
N ALA A 147 10.64 11.68 -19.95
CA ALA A 147 10.88 13.13 -19.94
C ALA A 147 12.11 13.54 -20.77
N ASN A 148 13.01 12.59 -21.09
CA ASN A 148 14.24 12.85 -21.87
C ASN A 148 14.26 12.15 -23.25
N ALA A 149 13.13 11.58 -23.67
CA ALA A 149 12.96 10.97 -24.99
C ALA A 149 12.32 11.99 -25.95
#